data_29bc3b5086e209fd75b706935b6a56cb
#
_entry.id   29bc3b5086e209fd75b706935b6a56cb
#
_cell.length_a   1.000
_cell.length_b   1.000
_cell.length_c   1.000
_cell.angle_alpha   90.00
_cell.angle_beta   90.00
_cell.angle_gamma   90.00
#
_symmetry.space_group_name_H-M   'P 1'
#
loop_
_entity.id
_entity.type
_entity.pdbx_description
1 polymer ?
#
loop_
_entity_poly.entity_id
_entity_poly.type
_entity_poly.pdbx_seq_one_letter_code
_entity_poly.pdbx_strand_id
1 'polypeptide(L)'
;MRPFLIAVAALALCGNAHAGGNAANGKAISEKVCAACHGLEGAKPIAPENPILAGQYSDYIVKALSDYKSGKRANPVMKAFADPLKKKDIEDLAAWFSTQKSNLHFQR
;
A
#
# COMPACT_ATOMS: atom_id res chain seq x y z
N MET A 1 -60.58 -11.27 -1.43
CA MET A 1 -59.43 -10.50 -0.93
C MET A 1 -58.16 -11.31 -1.09
N ARG A 2 -57.30 -10.90 -2.00
CA ARG A 2 -56.01 -11.54 -2.22
C ARG A 2 -54.96 -10.71 -1.48
N PRO A 3 -54.16 -11.29 -0.58
CA PRO A 3 -53.08 -10.55 0.04
C PRO A 3 -51.93 -10.34 -0.96
N PHE A 4 -51.62 -9.11 -1.24
CA PHE A 4 -50.41 -8.74 -1.98
C PHE A 4 -49.20 -9.02 -1.09
N LEU A 5 -48.42 -10.03 -1.47
CA LEU A 5 -47.10 -10.26 -0.90
C LEU A 5 -46.12 -9.23 -1.49
N ILE A 6 -45.79 -8.22 -0.71
CA ILE A 6 -44.72 -7.30 -1.04
C ILE A 6 -43.40 -8.04 -0.77
N ALA A 7 -42.75 -8.49 -1.82
CA ALA A 7 -41.38 -9.00 -1.75
C ALA A 7 -40.45 -7.79 -1.55
N VAL A 8 -39.98 -7.59 -0.33
CA VAL A 8 -38.91 -6.65 -0.04
C VAL A 8 -37.63 -7.29 -0.57
N ALA A 9 -37.16 -6.83 -1.72
CA ALA A 9 -35.83 -7.15 -2.20
C ALA A 9 -34.81 -6.45 -1.32
N ALA A 10 -34.18 -7.19 -0.42
CA ALA A 10 -33.01 -6.72 0.31
C ALA A 10 -31.87 -6.58 -0.71
N LEU A 11 -31.57 -5.34 -1.14
CA LEU A 11 -30.33 -5.04 -1.81
C LEU A 11 -29.19 -5.27 -0.79
N ALA A 12 -28.52 -6.41 -0.94
CA ALA A 12 -27.25 -6.62 -0.29
C ALA A 12 -26.26 -5.62 -0.90
N LEU A 13 -26.00 -4.53 -0.22
CA LEU A 13 -24.83 -3.69 -0.46
C LEU A 13 -23.60 -4.56 -0.17
N CYS A 14 -23.10 -5.23 -1.21
CA CYS A 14 -21.75 -5.78 -1.18
C CYS A 14 -20.80 -4.59 -1.07
N GLY A 15 -20.53 -4.17 0.16
CA GLY A 15 -19.40 -3.29 0.44
C GLY A 15 -18.16 -3.99 -0.11
N ASN A 16 -17.48 -3.35 -1.05
CA ASN A 16 -16.18 -3.81 -1.50
C ASN A 16 -15.25 -3.78 -0.30
N ALA A 17 -15.15 -4.91 0.39
CA ALA A 17 -14.09 -5.12 1.35
C ALA A 17 -12.81 -5.26 0.52
N HIS A 18 -12.09 -4.15 0.34
CA HIS A 18 -10.74 -4.21 -0.20
C HIS A 18 -9.89 -4.97 0.82
N ALA A 19 -9.54 -6.24 0.48
CA ALA A 19 -8.49 -6.96 1.16
C ALA A 19 -7.18 -6.23 0.82
N GLY A 20 -6.80 -5.25 1.66
CA GLY A 20 -5.64 -4.40 1.44
C GLY A 20 -5.85 -3.00 2.01
N GLY A 21 -4.83 -2.18 1.93
CA GLY A 21 -4.84 -0.83 2.48
C GLY A 21 -5.58 0.19 1.62
N ASN A 22 -5.66 1.39 2.13
CA ASN A 22 -6.22 2.56 1.46
C ASN A 22 -5.11 3.31 0.71
N ALA A 23 -5.14 3.28 -0.63
CA ALA A 23 -4.12 3.92 -1.46
C ALA A 23 -4.07 5.45 -1.29
N ALA A 24 -5.20 6.12 -1.08
CA ALA A 24 -5.22 7.57 -0.87
C ALA A 24 -4.52 7.97 0.43
N ASN A 25 -4.70 7.22 1.50
CA ASN A 25 -3.98 7.43 2.75
C ASN A 25 -2.49 7.08 2.60
N GLY A 26 -2.18 6.00 1.87
CA GLY A 26 -0.81 5.62 1.53
C GLY A 26 -0.09 6.71 0.75
N LYS A 27 -0.76 7.35 -0.22
CA LYS A 27 -0.23 8.51 -0.93
C LYS A 27 0.13 9.64 0.03
N ALA A 28 -0.77 10.00 0.94
CA ALA A 28 -0.55 11.08 1.90
C ALA A 28 0.66 10.79 2.82
N ILE A 29 0.82 9.56 3.28
CA ILE A 29 1.98 9.13 4.07
C ILE A 29 3.26 9.18 3.21
N SER A 30 3.20 8.67 1.99
CA SER A 30 4.34 8.65 1.06
C SER A 30 4.87 10.05 0.77
N GLU A 31 4.00 11.00 0.51
CA GLU A 31 4.36 12.40 0.27
C GLU A 31 5.14 13.02 1.44
N LYS A 32 4.82 12.63 2.66
CA LYS A 32 5.46 13.16 3.87
C LYS A 32 6.80 12.51 4.19
N VAL A 33 6.93 11.19 3.99
CA VAL A 33 8.07 10.45 4.56
C VAL A 33 8.83 9.58 3.56
N CYS A 34 8.29 9.25 2.42
CA CYS A 34 8.92 8.34 1.45
C CYS A 34 9.45 9.07 0.21
N ALA A 35 8.73 10.08 -0.24
CA ALA A 35 8.96 10.73 -1.53
C ALA A 35 10.33 11.40 -1.66
N ALA A 36 10.90 11.92 -0.57
CA ALA A 36 12.21 12.58 -0.59
C ALA A 36 13.32 11.69 -1.14
N CYS A 37 13.25 10.39 -0.91
CA CYS A 37 14.26 9.42 -1.36
C CYS A 37 13.80 8.54 -2.52
N HIS A 38 12.53 8.14 -2.53
CA HIS A 38 11.99 7.19 -3.50
C HIS A 38 11.23 7.84 -4.67
N GLY A 39 10.98 9.15 -4.59
CA GLY A 39 10.11 9.86 -5.52
C GLY A 39 8.64 9.79 -5.10
N LEU A 40 7.83 10.72 -5.58
CA LEU A 40 6.43 10.90 -5.18
C LEU A 40 5.59 9.62 -5.36
N GLU A 41 5.76 8.95 -6.48
CA GLU A 41 5.08 7.70 -6.83
C GLU A 41 5.94 6.47 -6.59
N GLY A 42 7.14 6.66 -6.04
CA GLY A 42 8.14 5.61 -5.88
C GLY A 42 8.80 5.18 -7.19
N ALA A 43 8.64 5.96 -8.27
CA ALA A 43 9.12 5.59 -9.60
C ALA A 43 10.46 6.23 -9.97
N LYS A 44 10.83 7.33 -9.33
CA LYS A 44 12.05 8.10 -9.62
C LYS A 44 12.83 8.37 -8.34
N PRO A 45 13.58 7.40 -7.84
CA PRO A 45 14.44 7.60 -6.68
C PRO A 45 15.53 8.62 -6.98
N ILE A 46 15.97 9.35 -5.95
CA ILE A 46 17.01 10.39 -6.09
C ILE A 46 18.42 9.81 -6.18
N ALA A 47 18.61 8.56 -5.85
CA ALA A 47 19.90 7.88 -5.87
C ALA A 47 19.74 6.40 -6.24
N PRO A 48 20.76 5.77 -6.88
CA PRO A 48 20.67 4.39 -7.35
C PRO A 48 20.46 3.35 -6.24
N GLU A 49 20.93 3.63 -5.04
CA GLU A 49 20.76 2.76 -3.87
C GLU A 49 19.33 2.75 -3.31
N ASN A 50 18.52 3.73 -3.66
CA ASN A 50 17.11 3.75 -3.27
C ASN A 50 16.29 2.95 -4.29
N PRO A 51 15.62 1.88 -3.89
CA PRO A 51 14.87 1.06 -4.83
C PRO A 51 13.64 1.78 -5.38
N ILE A 52 13.25 1.40 -6.59
CA ILE A 52 11.96 1.75 -7.18
C ILE A 52 10.88 0.96 -6.45
N LEU A 53 9.87 1.67 -5.96
CA LEU A 53 8.73 1.08 -5.23
C LEU A 53 7.49 0.95 -6.11
N ALA A 54 7.36 1.82 -7.12
CA ALA A 54 6.22 1.84 -8.02
C ALA A 54 6.03 0.50 -8.74
N GLY A 55 4.81 -0.03 -8.67
CA GLY A 55 4.45 -1.29 -9.32
C GLY A 55 4.93 -2.55 -8.60
N GLN A 56 5.53 -2.42 -7.43
CA GLN A 56 5.93 -3.58 -6.62
C GLN A 56 4.69 -4.30 -6.07
N TYR A 57 4.79 -5.59 -5.83
CA TYR A 57 3.71 -6.36 -5.20
C TYR A 57 3.40 -5.83 -3.80
N SER A 58 2.11 -5.65 -3.50
CA SER A 58 1.67 -5.10 -2.22
C SER A 58 2.11 -5.94 -1.02
N ASP A 59 2.02 -7.25 -1.11
CA ASP A 59 2.45 -8.17 -0.07
C ASP A 59 3.98 -8.11 0.17
N TYR A 60 4.76 -7.90 -0.88
CA TYR A 60 6.20 -7.70 -0.74
C TYR A 60 6.53 -6.39 -0.02
N ILE A 61 5.82 -5.30 -0.33
CA ILE A 61 6.01 -4.01 0.36
C ILE A 61 5.63 -4.12 1.83
N VAL A 62 4.51 -4.78 2.15
CA VAL A 62 4.11 -5.06 3.53
C VAL A 62 5.21 -5.82 4.26
N LYS A 63 5.73 -6.87 3.66
CA LYS A 63 6.81 -7.66 4.24
C LYS A 63 8.08 -6.82 4.45
N ALA A 64 8.52 -6.08 3.45
CA ALA A 64 9.74 -5.29 3.53
C ALA A 64 9.66 -4.23 4.63
N LEU A 65 8.58 -3.45 4.68
CA LEU A 65 8.39 -2.42 5.72
C LEU A 65 8.27 -3.03 7.11
N SER A 66 7.57 -4.14 7.24
CA SER A 66 7.44 -4.86 8.52
C SER A 66 8.79 -5.42 8.99
N ASP A 67 9.60 -5.93 8.08
CA ASP A 67 10.93 -6.46 8.38
C ASP A 67 11.92 -5.34 8.75
N TYR A 68 11.84 -4.18 8.12
CA TYR A 68 12.63 -3.02 8.55
C TYR A 68 12.23 -2.53 9.93
N LYS A 69 10.92 -2.46 10.20
CA LYS A 69 10.39 -2.04 11.50
C LYS A 69 10.82 -2.98 12.62
N SER A 70 10.77 -4.28 12.41
CA SER A 70 11.17 -5.28 13.40
C SER A 70 12.68 -5.44 13.55
N GLY A 71 13.47 -4.92 12.61
CA GLY A 71 14.91 -5.14 12.53
C GLY A 71 15.32 -6.45 11.86
N LYS A 72 14.36 -7.24 11.37
CA LYS A 72 14.62 -8.50 10.65
C LYS A 72 15.36 -8.25 9.34
N ARG A 73 15.09 -7.13 8.67
CA ARG A 73 15.86 -6.62 7.55
C ARG A 73 16.69 -5.42 8.01
N ALA A 74 18.03 -5.59 7.96
CA ALA A 74 18.95 -4.60 8.49
C ALA A 74 19.13 -3.42 7.52
N ASN A 75 18.60 -2.26 7.88
CA ASN A 75 18.88 -0.98 7.25
C ASN A 75 18.49 0.13 8.24
N PRO A 76 19.46 0.82 8.84
CA PRO A 76 19.19 1.84 9.87
C PRO A 76 18.32 2.99 9.37
N VAL A 77 18.48 3.41 8.11
CA VAL A 77 17.70 4.50 7.52
C VAL A 77 16.22 4.07 7.36
N MET A 78 15.99 2.94 6.71
CA MET A 78 14.63 2.45 6.53
C MET A 78 13.96 2.05 7.85
N LYS A 79 14.73 1.55 8.82
CA LYS A 79 14.19 1.28 10.16
C LYS A 79 13.65 2.55 10.81
N ALA A 80 14.38 3.66 10.73
CA ALA A 80 13.95 4.93 11.30
C ALA A 80 12.62 5.42 10.69
N PHE A 81 12.41 5.21 9.40
CA PHE A 81 11.15 5.57 8.72
C PHE A 81 10.02 4.56 8.96
N ALA A 82 10.35 3.29 9.12
CA ALA A 82 9.36 2.24 9.35
C ALA A 82 8.87 2.16 10.80
N ASP A 83 9.71 2.50 11.77
CA ASP A 83 9.40 2.39 13.21
C ASP A 83 8.09 3.10 13.62
N PRO A 84 7.81 4.34 13.20
CA PRO A 84 6.57 5.03 13.57
C PRO A 84 5.33 4.52 12.83
N LEU A 85 5.48 3.70 11.78
CA LEU A 85 4.36 3.22 11.00
C LEU A 85 3.56 2.17 11.77
N LYS A 86 2.25 2.33 11.78
CA LYS A 86 1.32 1.29 12.24
C LYS A 86 1.12 0.24 11.14
N LYS A 87 0.62 -0.92 11.50
CA LYS A 87 0.28 -1.97 10.52
C LYS A 87 -0.61 -1.44 9.40
N LYS A 88 -1.62 -0.65 9.73
CA LYS A 88 -2.51 -0.02 8.75
C LYS A 88 -1.76 0.92 7.80
N ASP A 89 -0.82 1.71 8.30
CA ASP A 89 -0.02 2.63 7.48
C ASP A 89 0.82 1.85 6.47
N ILE A 90 1.40 0.73 6.88
CA ILE A 90 2.17 -0.15 6.01
C ILE A 90 1.27 -0.75 4.90
N GLU A 91 0.08 -1.20 5.25
CA GLU A 91 -0.90 -1.71 4.28
C GLU A 91 -1.35 -0.61 3.30
N ASP A 92 -1.57 0.60 3.78
CA ASP A 92 -1.96 1.75 2.97
C ASP A 92 -0.83 2.17 2.00
N LEU A 93 0.41 2.20 2.46
CA LEU A 93 1.59 2.45 1.62
C LEU A 93 1.77 1.36 0.55
N ALA A 94 1.56 0.10 0.91
CA ALA A 94 1.61 -1.01 -0.03
C ALA A 94 0.55 -0.88 -1.12
N ALA A 95 -0.67 -0.47 -0.75
CA ALA A 95 -1.74 -0.20 -1.71
C ALA A 95 -1.39 0.94 -2.66
N TRP A 96 -0.78 2.01 -2.16
CA TRP A 96 -0.36 3.14 -2.98
C TRP A 96 0.73 2.75 -3.98
N PHE A 97 1.85 2.23 -3.52
CA PHE A 97 2.99 1.93 -4.39
C PHE A 97 2.69 0.81 -5.39
N SER A 98 1.96 -0.21 -5.00
CA SER A 98 1.65 -1.35 -5.90
C SER A 98 0.80 -0.95 -7.10
N THR A 99 0.02 0.12 -7.01
CA THR A 99 -0.84 0.61 -8.07
C THR A 99 -0.19 1.65 -8.97
N GLN A 100 1.03 2.08 -8.67
CA GLN A 100 1.73 3.07 -9.49
C GLN A 100 2.34 2.44 -10.73
N LYS A 101 2.39 3.22 -11.82
CA LYS A 101 3.07 2.80 -13.07
C LYS A 101 4.57 2.70 -12.85
N SER A 102 5.15 1.63 -13.33
CA SER A 102 6.58 1.34 -13.19
C SER A 102 7.15 0.72 -14.45
N ASN A 103 8.45 0.93 -14.64
CA ASN A 103 9.26 0.22 -15.64
C ASN A 103 9.77 -1.13 -15.11
N LEU A 104 9.37 -1.54 -13.90
CA LEU A 104 9.68 -2.86 -13.40
C LEU A 104 8.88 -3.92 -14.17
N HIS A 105 9.59 -4.83 -14.80
CA HIS A 105 9.00 -5.96 -15.50
C HIS A 105 9.23 -7.23 -14.69
N PHE A 106 8.13 -7.83 -14.25
CA PHE A 106 8.17 -9.14 -13.62
C PHE A 106 7.94 -10.20 -14.69
N GLN A 107 8.95 -11.00 -14.97
CA GLN A 107 8.76 -12.20 -15.78
C GLN A 107 8.06 -13.25 -14.92
N ARG A 108 6.90 -13.69 -15.38
CA ARG A 108 6.17 -14.82 -14.78
C ARG A 108 6.61 -16.12 -15.46
#